data_a3c39943f3ac3de4fc7eb4da3810660a
#
_entry.id   a3c39943f3ac3de4fc7eb4da3810660a
#
_cell.length_a   1.000
_cell.length_b   1.000
_cell.length_c   1.000
_cell.angle_alpha   90.00
_cell.angle_beta   90.00
_cell.angle_gamma   90.00
#
_symmetry.space_group_name_H-M   'P 1'
#
loop_
_entity.id
_entity.type
_entity.pdbx_description
1 polymer ?
#
loop_
_entity_poly.entity_id
_entity_poly.type
_entity_poly.pdbx_seq_one_letter_code
_entity_poly.pdbx_strand_id
1 'polypeptide(L)'
;MTFAEILAEKGAEAGLSFTPLQLEQFSRYYELLVETNKVMNLTAITEPEEVAVKHMVDSLLAYEAEMAGKTLADVGTGAGFPGVPLKIYCPELKVTLIDSLGKRLRFLQQVVCDAAAVLHLFTVIREMVMAVFVKAVYALAGERGGAGDVMKVAVDGVLHAF
;
A
#
# COMPACT_ATOMS: atom_id res chain seq x y z
N MET A 1 13.13 -10.92 -18.53
CA MET A 1 11.88 -10.13 -18.37
C MET A 1 12.14 -9.03 -17.34
N THR A 2 11.71 -7.82 -17.62
CA THR A 2 11.72 -6.71 -16.66
C THR A 2 10.63 -6.91 -15.61
N PHE A 3 10.72 -6.22 -14.47
CA PHE A 3 9.66 -6.28 -13.45
C PHE A 3 8.30 -5.81 -14.01
N ALA A 4 8.31 -4.78 -14.86
CA ALA A 4 7.10 -4.30 -15.54
C ALA A 4 6.42 -5.38 -16.39
N GLU A 5 7.20 -6.15 -17.18
CA GLU A 5 6.67 -7.25 -18.00
C GLU A 5 6.07 -8.36 -17.13
N ILE A 6 6.76 -8.73 -16.05
CA ILE A 6 6.28 -9.74 -15.10
C ILE A 6 4.97 -9.27 -14.43
N LEU A 7 4.93 -8.02 -13.96
CA LEU A 7 3.75 -7.48 -13.31
C LEU A 7 2.56 -7.37 -14.27
N ALA A 8 2.81 -6.97 -15.53
CA ALA A 8 1.76 -6.90 -16.55
C ALA A 8 1.17 -8.28 -16.85
N GLU A 9 2.02 -9.31 -16.97
CA GLU A 9 1.60 -10.69 -17.20
C GLU A 9 0.78 -11.23 -16.02
N LYS A 10 1.32 -11.14 -14.78
CA LYS A 10 0.65 -11.64 -13.57
C LYS A 10 -0.61 -10.86 -13.23
N GLY A 11 -0.63 -9.58 -13.49
CA GLY A 11 -1.83 -8.77 -13.35
C GLY A 11 -2.93 -9.17 -14.33
N ALA A 12 -2.58 -9.41 -15.59
CA ALA A 12 -3.54 -9.89 -16.59
C ALA A 12 -4.15 -11.24 -16.21
N GLU A 13 -3.37 -12.17 -15.65
CA GLU A 13 -3.87 -13.44 -15.09
C GLU A 13 -4.91 -13.22 -13.98
N ALA A 14 -4.79 -12.12 -13.22
CA ALA A 14 -5.71 -11.73 -12.15
C ALA A 14 -6.84 -10.77 -12.62
N GLY A 15 -6.95 -10.50 -13.94
CA GLY A 15 -7.96 -9.60 -14.48
C GLY A 15 -7.63 -8.10 -14.31
N LEU A 16 -6.39 -7.76 -13.94
CA LEU A 16 -5.93 -6.39 -13.79
C LEU A 16 -5.29 -5.89 -15.11
N SER A 17 -5.39 -4.59 -15.34
CA SER A 17 -4.70 -3.92 -16.45
C SER A 17 -3.97 -2.69 -15.93
N PHE A 18 -2.79 -2.42 -16.47
CA PHE A 18 -1.94 -1.32 -16.05
C PHE A 18 -1.66 -0.36 -17.20
N THR A 19 -1.66 0.92 -16.91
CA THR A 19 -1.11 1.92 -17.82
C THR A 19 0.42 1.87 -17.84
N PRO A 20 1.09 2.37 -18.90
CA PRO A 20 2.56 2.45 -18.93
C PRO A 20 3.14 3.20 -17.73
N LEU A 21 2.47 4.29 -17.29
CA LEU A 21 2.89 5.07 -16.12
C LEU A 21 2.80 4.25 -14.83
N GLN A 22 1.74 3.48 -14.65
CA GLN A 22 1.61 2.60 -13.49
C GLN A 22 2.71 1.53 -13.45
N LEU A 23 3.01 0.91 -14.59
CA LEU A 23 4.11 -0.06 -14.68
C LEU A 23 5.47 0.55 -14.35
N GLU A 24 5.72 1.78 -14.78
CA GLU A 24 6.93 2.54 -14.42
C GLU A 24 6.97 2.81 -12.90
N GLN A 25 5.88 3.28 -12.31
CA GLN A 25 5.78 3.55 -10.87
C GLN A 25 5.96 2.27 -10.02
N PHE A 26 5.34 1.17 -10.41
CA PHE A 26 5.54 -0.12 -9.75
C PHE A 26 6.97 -0.63 -9.87
N SER A 27 7.61 -0.45 -11.03
CA SER A 27 9.01 -0.85 -11.24
C SER A 27 9.93 -0.04 -10.34
N ARG A 28 9.71 1.27 -10.25
CA ARG A 28 10.49 2.13 -9.37
C ARG A 28 10.30 1.78 -7.89
N TYR A 29 9.06 1.48 -7.48
CA TYR A 29 8.77 1.02 -6.12
C TYR A 29 9.46 -0.31 -5.81
N TYR A 30 9.44 -1.27 -6.74
CA TYR A 30 10.14 -2.54 -6.61
C TYR A 30 11.66 -2.35 -6.43
N GLU A 31 12.30 -1.52 -7.27
CA GLU A 31 13.73 -1.21 -7.15
C GLU A 31 14.09 -0.66 -5.77
N LEU A 32 13.34 0.33 -5.30
CA LEU A 32 13.52 0.93 -3.98
C LEU A 32 13.31 -0.10 -2.84
N LEU A 33 12.31 -0.96 -2.98
CA LEU A 33 12.03 -2.02 -2.01
C LEU A 33 13.22 -2.97 -1.89
N VAL A 34 13.71 -3.50 -3.01
CA VAL A 34 14.82 -4.46 -3.04
C VAL A 34 16.12 -3.82 -2.56
N GLU A 35 16.41 -2.60 -2.99
CA GLU A 35 17.61 -1.89 -2.55
C GLU A 35 17.60 -1.62 -1.05
N THR A 36 16.49 -1.07 -0.55
CA THR A 36 16.35 -0.77 0.87
C THR A 36 16.31 -2.03 1.73
N ASN A 37 15.74 -3.13 1.21
CA ASN A 37 15.65 -4.39 1.91
C ASN A 37 17.02 -4.99 2.26
N LYS A 38 18.08 -4.68 1.48
CA LYS A 38 19.47 -5.11 1.77
C LYS A 38 19.97 -4.63 3.14
N VAL A 39 19.41 -3.53 3.65
CA VAL A 39 19.86 -2.90 4.91
C VAL A 39 18.78 -2.85 5.99
N MET A 40 17.49 -3.02 5.66
CA MET A 40 16.39 -2.79 6.60
C MET A 40 15.48 -3.98 6.89
N ASN A 41 15.58 -5.08 6.17
CA ASN A 41 14.70 -6.24 6.29
C ASN A 41 13.21 -5.82 6.27
N LEU A 42 12.78 -5.18 5.19
CA LEU A 42 11.39 -4.72 5.01
C LEU A 42 10.44 -5.87 4.68
N THR A 43 10.94 -6.85 3.92
CA THR A 43 10.20 -8.03 3.49
C THR A 43 11.14 -9.23 3.34
N ALA A 44 10.61 -10.43 3.51
CA ALA A 44 11.31 -11.68 3.21
C ALA A 44 11.31 -12.01 1.69
N ILE A 45 10.44 -11.35 0.92
CA ILE A 45 10.21 -11.63 -0.51
C ILE A 45 10.87 -10.53 -1.33
N THR A 46 11.86 -10.91 -2.17
CA THR A 46 12.62 -9.98 -3.02
C THR A 46 12.66 -10.40 -4.49
N GLU A 47 12.34 -11.65 -4.78
CA GLU A 47 12.34 -12.15 -6.15
C GLU A 47 11.24 -11.46 -6.98
N PRO A 48 11.53 -11.01 -8.21
CA PRO A 48 10.62 -10.18 -8.99
C PRO A 48 9.21 -10.79 -9.16
N GLU A 49 9.15 -12.08 -9.50
CA GLU A 49 7.88 -12.76 -9.71
C GLU A 49 7.08 -12.90 -8.41
N GLU A 50 7.74 -13.23 -7.31
CA GLU A 50 7.09 -13.34 -6.01
C GLU A 50 6.59 -11.98 -5.51
N VAL A 51 7.36 -10.91 -5.68
CA VAL A 51 6.94 -9.54 -5.33
C VAL A 51 5.76 -9.11 -6.20
N ALA A 52 5.80 -9.37 -7.50
CA ALA A 52 4.70 -9.05 -8.41
C ALA A 52 3.40 -9.73 -7.97
N VAL A 53 3.44 -11.02 -7.64
CA VAL A 53 2.25 -11.81 -7.26
C VAL A 53 1.84 -11.53 -5.82
N LYS A 54 2.75 -11.78 -4.85
CA LYS A 54 2.43 -11.84 -3.41
C LYS A 54 2.36 -10.47 -2.74
N HIS A 55 2.87 -9.42 -3.39
CA HIS A 55 2.80 -8.06 -2.86
C HIS A 55 1.95 -7.14 -3.74
N MET A 56 2.26 -7.03 -5.05
CA MET A 56 1.56 -6.06 -5.90
C MET A 56 0.15 -6.55 -6.26
N VAL A 57 0.03 -7.71 -6.92
CA VAL A 57 -1.27 -8.24 -7.34
C VAL A 57 -2.16 -8.53 -6.14
N ASP A 58 -1.64 -9.18 -5.09
CA ASP A 58 -2.38 -9.47 -3.86
C ASP A 58 -2.98 -8.20 -3.22
N SER A 59 -2.18 -7.12 -3.15
CA SER A 59 -2.68 -5.81 -2.69
C SER A 59 -3.82 -5.28 -3.56
N LEU A 60 -3.75 -5.48 -4.87
CA LEU A 60 -4.73 -4.97 -5.83
C LEU A 60 -6.02 -5.79 -5.88
N LEU A 61 -6.02 -7.03 -5.37
CA LEU A 61 -7.25 -7.80 -5.20
C LEU A 61 -8.25 -7.15 -4.23
N ALA A 62 -7.78 -6.23 -3.38
CA ALA A 62 -8.62 -5.43 -2.51
C ALA A 62 -9.22 -4.19 -3.20
N TYR A 63 -8.85 -3.90 -4.45
CA TYR A 63 -9.36 -2.75 -5.19
C TYR A 63 -10.84 -2.93 -5.57
N GLU A 64 -11.62 -1.89 -5.36
CA GLU A 64 -12.99 -1.74 -5.82
C GLU A 64 -13.14 -0.40 -6.54
N ALA A 65 -13.90 -0.34 -7.64
CA ALA A 65 -14.03 0.87 -8.45
C ALA A 65 -14.57 2.07 -7.65
N GLU A 66 -15.37 1.79 -6.62
CA GLU A 66 -15.96 2.78 -5.70
C GLU A 66 -14.92 3.43 -4.76
N MET A 67 -13.68 2.94 -4.75
CA MET A 67 -12.60 3.54 -3.97
C MET A 67 -12.11 4.86 -4.54
N ALA A 68 -12.37 5.15 -5.82
CA ALA A 68 -11.96 6.41 -6.44
C ALA A 68 -12.51 7.61 -5.66
N GLY A 69 -11.60 8.54 -5.29
CA GLY A 69 -11.93 9.72 -4.48
C GLY A 69 -12.17 9.49 -2.99
N LYS A 70 -12.19 8.23 -2.53
CA LYS A 70 -12.34 7.88 -1.11
C LYS A 70 -11.03 8.04 -0.35
N THR A 71 -11.12 7.87 0.97
CA THR A 71 -9.97 7.87 1.88
C THR A 71 -9.71 6.46 2.40
N LEU A 72 -8.45 6.03 2.33
CA LEU A 72 -7.96 4.77 2.86
C LEU A 72 -6.93 5.05 3.96
N ALA A 73 -7.06 4.41 5.10
CA ALA A 73 -6.02 4.33 6.11
C ALA A 73 -5.42 2.92 6.12
N ASP A 74 -4.14 2.82 5.79
CA ASP A 74 -3.37 1.58 5.84
C ASP A 74 -2.59 1.55 7.14
N VAL A 75 -3.06 0.74 8.10
CA VAL A 75 -2.56 0.68 9.47
C VAL A 75 -1.63 -0.52 9.63
N GLY A 76 -0.38 -0.25 10.02
CA GLY A 76 0.67 -1.27 10.04
C GLY A 76 1.23 -1.55 8.64
N THR A 77 1.27 -0.52 7.81
CA THR A 77 1.57 -0.62 6.38
C THR A 77 2.89 -1.31 6.03
N GLY A 78 3.84 -1.39 6.96
CA GLY A 78 5.12 -2.05 6.75
C GLY A 78 5.93 -1.43 5.62
N ALA A 79 6.14 -2.17 4.56
CA ALA A 79 6.79 -1.69 3.34
C ALA A 79 5.83 -0.94 2.39
N GLY A 80 4.59 -0.68 2.81
CA GLY A 80 3.61 0.07 2.02
C GLY A 80 2.49 -0.77 1.42
N PHE A 81 2.29 -1.99 1.89
CA PHE A 81 1.26 -2.90 1.39
C PHE A 81 0.04 -2.94 2.32
N PRO A 82 -1.16 -2.83 1.78
CA PRO A 82 -1.55 -2.66 0.37
C PRO A 82 -1.62 -1.18 -0.12
N GLY A 83 -1.36 -0.20 0.76
CA GLY A 83 -1.66 1.21 0.50
C GLY A 83 -0.96 1.80 -0.73
N VAL A 84 0.34 1.53 -0.94
CA VAL A 84 1.10 2.06 -2.08
C VAL A 84 0.63 1.47 -3.40
N PRO A 85 0.50 0.12 -3.55
CA PRO A 85 -0.08 -0.46 -4.76
C PRO A 85 -1.46 0.08 -5.11
N LEU A 86 -2.37 0.17 -4.14
CA LEU A 86 -3.71 0.72 -4.35
C LEU A 86 -3.67 2.17 -4.81
N LYS A 87 -2.78 2.98 -4.27
CA LYS A 87 -2.62 4.37 -4.68
C LYS A 87 -2.05 4.51 -6.09
N ILE A 88 -1.07 3.69 -6.47
CA ILE A 88 -0.54 3.67 -7.84
C ILE A 88 -1.64 3.27 -8.82
N TYR A 89 -2.44 2.26 -8.47
CA TYR A 89 -3.51 1.76 -9.34
C TYR A 89 -4.71 2.70 -9.44
N CYS A 90 -5.07 3.35 -8.33
CA CYS A 90 -6.15 4.33 -8.26
C CYS A 90 -5.61 5.69 -7.76
N PRO A 91 -5.17 6.57 -8.67
CA PRO A 91 -4.58 7.86 -8.30
C PRO A 91 -5.50 8.81 -7.54
N GLU A 92 -6.81 8.67 -7.66
CA GLU A 92 -7.81 9.47 -6.94
C GLU A 92 -7.97 9.04 -5.47
N LEU A 93 -7.52 7.83 -5.11
CA LEU A 93 -7.59 7.33 -3.74
C LEU A 93 -6.70 8.17 -2.82
N LYS A 94 -7.25 8.65 -1.71
CA LYS A 94 -6.51 9.41 -0.68
C LYS A 94 -5.99 8.45 0.36
N VAL A 95 -4.69 8.14 0.31
CA VAL A 95 -4.08 7.12 1.18
C VAL A 95 -3.31 7.76 2.32
N THR A 96 -3.52 7.26 3.55
CA THR A 96 -2.72 7.55 4.74
C THR A 96 -2.03 6.27 5.17
N LEU A 97 -0.70 6.26 5.15
CA LEU A 97 0.12 5.13 5.59
C LEU A 97 0.53 5.34 7.06
N ILE A 98 0.29 4.34 7.90
CA ILE A 98 0.54 4.42 9.33
C ILE A 98 1.42 3.23 9.73
N ASP A 99 2.58 3.53 10.36
CA ASP A 99 3.47 2.49 10.91
C ASP A 99 4.18 3.03 12.16
N SER A 100 4.51 2.15 13.11
CA SER A 100 5.20 2.50 14.34
C SER A 100 6.73 2.63 14.16
N LEU A 101 7.32 2.01 13.13
CA LEU A 101 8.75 1.97 12.94
C LEU A 101 9.25 3.13 12.06
N GLY A 102 9.95 4.08 12.66
CA GLY A 102 10.47 5.27 11.96
C GLY A 102 11.37 4.94 10.75
N LYS A 103 12.06 3.79 10.73
CA LYS A 103 12.85 3.35 9.58
C LYS A 103 11.97 3.00 8.37
N ARG A 104 10.79 2.38 8.59
CA ARG A 104 9.82 2.09 7.53
C ARG A 104 9.21 3.37 6.99
N LEU A 105 8.88 4.30 7.88
CA LEU A 105 8.35 5.60 7.47
C LEU A 105 9.32 6.39 6.58
N ARG A 106 10.63 6.35 6.86
CA ARG A 106 11.64 6.96 5.99
C ARG A 106 11.68 6.31 4.60
N PHE A 107 11.61 4.99 4.54
CA PHE A 107 11.47 4.26 3.27
C PHE A 107 10.23 4.70 2.50
N LEU A 108 9.07 4.72 3.16
CA LEU A 108 7.81 5.15 2.54
C LEU A 108 7.84 6.60 2.06
N GLN A 109 8.49 7.50 2.80
CA GLN A 109 8.71 8.88 2.34
C GLN A 109 9.53 8.91 1.04
N GLN A 110 10.58 8.08 0.93
CA GLN A 110 11.38 7.98 -0.29
C GLN A 110 10.54 7.41 -1.44
N VAL A 111 9.76 6.36 -1.22
CA VAL A 111 8.84 5.80 -2.23
C VAL A 111 7.87 6.86 -2.74
N VAL A 112 7.28 7.65 -1.83
CA VAL A 112 6.35 8.73 -2.18
C VAL A 112 7.04 9.81 -3.01
N CYS A 113 8.28 10.18 -2.70
CA CYS A 113 9.02 11.17 -3.46
C CYS A 113 9.46 10.67 -4.84
N ASP A 114 9.93 9.44 -4.92
CA ASP A 114 10.60 8.90 -6.12
C ASP A 114 9.64 8.20 -7.10
N ALA A 115 8.76 7.34 -6.58
CA ALA A 115 7.78 6.62 -7.39
C ALA A 115 6.52 7.44 -7.66
N ALA A 116 6.34 8.47 -6.87
CA ALA A 116 5.10 9.21 -6.73
C ALA A 116 5.21 10.69 -7.11
N ALA A 117 6.11 11.09 -7.99
CA ALA A 117 6.13 12.47 -8.52
C ALA A 117 4.74 12.95 -9.03
N VAL A 118 3.77 12.04 -9.08
CA VAL A 118 2.36 12.26 -9.45
C VAL A 118 1.38 11.88 -8.33
N LEU A 119 1.84 11.29 -7.22
CA LEU A 119 0.96 10.83 -6.13
C LEU A 119 0.73 11.95 -5.11
N HIS A 120 -0.05 12.93 -5.46
CA HIS A 120 -0.48 13.95 -4.51
C HIS A 120 -1.28 13.33 -3.37
N LEU A 121 -0.83 13.57 -2.16
CA LEU A 121 -1.46 13.27 -0.88
C LEU A 121 -1.25 11.84 -0.32
N PHE A 122 -0.02 11.56 0.10
CA PHE A 122 0.25 10.59 1.15
C PHE A 122 0.49 11.32 2.48
N THR A 123 -0.11 10.83 3.54
CA THR A 123 0.24 11.25 4.90
C THR A 123 0.93 10.08 5.58
N VAL A 124 2.12 10.31 6.13
CA VAL A 124 2.89 9.31 6.87
C VAL A 124 2.90 9.72 8.34
N ILE A 125 2.32 8.89 9.22
CA ILE A 125 2.13 9.22 10.63
C ILE A 125 2.95 8.27 11.52
N ARG A 126 3.68 8.86 12.49
CA ARG A 126 4.51 8.16 13.48
C ARG A 126 3.84 8.06 14.85
N GLU A 127 3.90 6.88 15.41
CA GLU A 127 3.92 6.45 16.80
C GLU A 127 2.70 6.56 17.72
N MET A 128 2.33 7.67 18.23
CA MET A 128 1.46 7.67 19.44
C MET A 128 -0.03 7.58 19.14
N VAL A 129 -0.36 7.74 17.88
CA VAL A 129 -1.75 7.77 17.39
C VAL A 129 -2.29 6.36 17.12
N MET A 130 -1.43 5.34 16.98
CA MET A 130 -1.85 3.98 16.62
C MET A 130 -2.87 3.38 17.63
N ALA A 131 -2.57 3.38 18.92
CA ALA A 131 -3.49 2.79 19.90
C ALA A 131 -4.78 3.61 20.06
N VAL A 132 -4.68 4.93 19.94
CA VAL A 132 -5.84 5.83 20.04
C VAL A 132 -6.64 5.81 18.74
N PHE A 133 -5.96 5.82 17.59
CA PHE A 133 -6.60 5.83 16.29
C PHE A 133 -7.30 4.50 15.99
N VAL A 134 -6.65 3.37 16.24
CA VAL A 134 -7.27 2.04 16.09
C VAL A 134 -8.48 1.91 17.02
N LYS A 135 -8.39 2.32 18.27
CA LYS A 135 -9.54 2.33 19.17
C LYS A 135 -10.67 3.26 18.69
N ALA A 136 -10.34 4.45 18.19
CA ALA A 136 -11.31 5.39 17.65
C ALA A 136 -11.98 4.84 16.37
N VAL A 137 -11.23 4.20 15.48
CA VAL A 137 -11.77 3.57 14.26
C VAL A 137 -12.71 2.41 14.60
N TYR A 138 -12.34 1.55 15.55
CA TYR A 138 -13.21 0.47 16.02
C TYR A 138 -14.46 1.00 16.73
N ALA A 139 -14.35 2.07 17.52
CA ALA A 139 -15.49 2.70 18.16
C ALA A 139 -16.46 3.32 17.13
N LEU A 140 -15.93 4.01 16.11
CA LEU A 140 -16.74 4.62 15.05
C LEU A 140 -17.36 3.59 14.10
N ALA A 141 -16.67 2.48 13.81
CA ALA A 141 -17.19 1.39 13.00
C ALA A 141 -18.31 0.61 13.72
N GLY A 142 -18.27 0.54 15.07
CA GLY A 142 -19.30 -0.10 15.89
C GLY A 142 -20.58 0.72 16.05
N GLU A 143 -20.51 2.04 15.89
CA GLU A 143 -21.66 2.93 16.13
C GLU A 143 -22.44 3.33 14.89
N ARG A 144 -21.94 3.06 13.67
CA ARG A 144 -22.60 3.47 12.42
C ARG A 144 -22.89 2.28 11.51
N GLY A 145 -23.96 1.58 11.80
CA GLY A 145 -24.64 0.72 10.85
C GLY A 145 -25.36 1.55 9.77
N GLY A 146 -24.62 2.16 8.85
CA GLY A 146 -25.19 2.93 7.74
C GLY A 146 -24.19 3.02 6.60
N ALA A 147 -24.59 2.50 5.45
CA ALA A 147 -23.84 2.56 4.20
C ALA A 147 -23.58 4.03 3.80
N GLY A 148 -22.35 4.48 3.77
CA GLY A 148 -22.04 5.82 3.28
C GLY A 148 -20.57 6.09 3.03
N ASP A 149 -19.71 5.85 3.97
CA ASP A 149 -18.27 6.13 3.83
C ASP A 149 -17.47 4.90 4.25
N VAL A 150 -17.16 4.04 3.31
CA VAL A 150 -16.39 2.84 3.55
C VAL A 150 -14.94 3.25 3.81
N MET A 151 -14.60 3.41 5.08
CA MET A 151 -13.23 3.35 5.52
C MET A 151 -12.87 1.87 5.61
N LYS A 152 -12.31 1.32 4.55
CA LYS A 152 -11.75 -0.02 4.56
C LYS A 152 -10.41 0.06 5.27
N VAL A 153 -10.33 -0.45 6.50
CA VAL A 153 -9.07 -0.60 7.24
C VAL A 153 -8.48 -1.92 6.80
N ALA A 154 -7.37 -1.89 6.10
CA ALA A 154 -6.58 -3.10 5.85
C ALA A 154 -5.90 -3.49 7.17
N VAL A 155 -6.47 -4.45 7.91
CA VAL A 155 -6.03 -4.85 9.26
C VAL A 155 -5.15 -6.11 9.23
N ASP A 156 -4.86 -6.67 8.06
CA ASP A 156 -4.22 -8.00 7.97
C ASP A 156 -2.78 -8.10 8.52
N GLY A 157 -2.15 -6.97 8.85
CA GLY A 157 -0.84 -6.97 9.49
C GLY A 157 -0.82 -6.91 11.02
N VAL A 158 -1.95 -6.64 11.68
CA VAL A 158 -1.96 -6.33 13.13
C VAL A 158 -2.34 -7.54 13.99
N LEU A 159 -3.04 -8.53 13.44
CA LEU A 159 -3.54 -9.70 14.21
C LEU A 159 -2.51 -10.80 14.46
N HIS A 160 -1.30 -10.71 13.91
CA HIS A 160 -0.23 -11.70 14.13
C HIS A 160 0.98 -11.15 14.90
N ALA A 161 0.88 -9.97 15.51
CA ALA A 161 1.98 -9.35 16.25
C ALA A 161 1.69 -9.16 17.75
N PHE A 162 0.68 -9.85 18.31
CA PHE A 162 0.45 -9.95 19.76
C PHE A 162 0.23 -11.39 20.18
#